data_184b327ce3e5b8728d860f81d6b69c28
#
_entry.id   184b327ce3e5b8728d860f81d6b69c28
#
_cell.length_a   1.000
_cell.length_b   1.000
_cell.length_c   1.000
_cell.angle_alpha   90.00
_cell.angle_beta   90.00
_cell.angle_gamma   90.00
#
_symmetry.space_group_name_H-M   'P 1'
#
loop_
_entity.id
_entity.type
_entity.pdbx_description
1 polymer ?
#
loop_
_entity_poly.entity_id
_entity_poly.type
_entity_poly.pdbx_seq_one_letter_code
_entity_poly.pdbx_strand_id
1 'polypeptide(L)'
;MSATAMTATVWGHREVEDFLIAEAALLDSWELDAWFELFAEGATYEVPQAAAPEDASPETSLFYIADDYFRLGQRVRRLKNPEAHSEFPRSVCVRVVSNVRIVKTEGNRAHVEAVFVTYRSKNE
;
A
#
# COMPACT_ATOMS: atom_id res chain seq x y z
N MET A 1 -21.14 -1.63 -30.42
CA MET A 1 -20.66 -1.69 -29.74
C MET A 1 -20.27 -1.64 -29.00
N SER A 2 -20.28 -1.28 -29.03
CA SER A 2 -19.61 -1.24 -28.39
C SER A 2 -19.51 -1.45 -27.29
N ALA A 3 -19.56 -1.71 -27.12
CA ALA A 3 -19.39 -2.17 -25.87
C ALA A 3 -18.19 -1.81 -25.27
N THR A 4 -17.56 -1.43 -26.00
CA THR A 4 -16.41 -1.03 -25.75
C THR A 4 -16.24 -0.10 -24.71
N ALA A 5 -17.06 0.77 -24.63
CA ALA A 5 -16.88 1.83 -23.74
C ALA A 5 -16.75 1.36 -22.35
N MET A 6 -17.32 0.26 -22.07
CA MET A 6 -17.28 -0.18 -20.75
C MET A 6 -16.00 -0.77 -20.37
N THR A 7 -15.10 -0.88 -21.26
CA THR A 7 -13.87 -1.50 -20.91
C THR A 7 -12.90 -0.56 -20.28
N ALA A 8 -13.06 0.71 -20.43
CA ALA A 8 -12.10 1.63 -19.88
C ALA A 8 -12.61 2.16 -18.55
N THR A 9 -11.98 1.74 -17.48
CA THR A 9 -12.25 2.31 -16.17
C THR A 9 -11.35 3.53 -16.03
N VAL A 10 -11.96 4.67 -15.88
CA VAL A 10 -11.20 5.88 -15.63
C VAL A 10 -11.25 6.13 -14.13
N TRP A 11 -10.10 6.19 -13.51
CA TRP A 11 -10.03 6.44 -12.08
C TRP A 11 -10.34 7.90 -11.81
N GLY A 12 -11.40 8.15 -11.06
CA GLY A 12 -11.69 9.49 -10.57
C GLY A 12 -11.08 9.71 -9.20
N HIS A 13 -11.05 10.94 -8.77
CA HIS A 13 -10.45 11.29 -7.49
C HIS A 13 -11.14 10.55 -6.35
N ARG A 14 -12.46 10.47 -6.40
CA ARG A 14 -13.21 9.83 -5.33
C ARG A 14 -12.92 8.34 -5.25
N GLU A 15 -12.85 7.66 -6.38
CA GLU A 15 -12.54 6.24 -6.39
C GLU A 15 -11.17 5.96 -5.83
N VAL A 16 -10.20 6.80 -6.18
CA VAL A 16 -8.83 6.65 -5.68
C VAL A 16 -8.79 6.89 -4.17
N GLU A 17 -9.45 7.94 -3.72
CA GLU A 17 -9.48 8.25 -2.30
C GLU A 17 -10.15 7.15 -1.50
N ASP A 18 -11.28 6.65 -1.99
CA ASP A 18 -11.98 5.55 -1.32
C ASP A 18 -11.10 4.30 -1.26
N PHE A 19 -10.38 4.01 -2.33
CA PHE A 19 -9.48 2.86 -2.36
C PHE A 19 -8.39 2.98 -1.31
N LEU A 20 -7.76 4.15 -1.21
CA LEU A 20 -6.67 4.35 -0.25
C LEU A 20 -7.16 4.29 1.20
N ILE A 21 -8.35 4.81 1.44
CA ILE A 21 -8.94 4.75 2.77
C ILE A 21 -9.29 3.31 3.13
N ALA A 22 -9.82 2.55 2.17
CA ALA A 22 -10.13 1.14 2.41
C ALA A 22 -8.86 0.33 2.67
N GLU A 23 -7.80 0.62 1.94
CA GLU A 23 -6.51 -0.03 2.16
C GLU A 23 -6.00 0.25 3.57
N ALA A 24 -6.06 1.51 4.00
CA ALA A 24 -5.64 1.88 5.34
C ALA A 24 -6.44 1.14 6.40
N ALA A 25 -7.74 0.97 6.18
CA ALA A 25 -8.58 0.24 7.12
C ALA A 25 -8.18 -1.23 7.23
N LEU A 26 -7.81 -1.85 6.12
CA LEU A 26 -7.34 -3.23 6.16
C LEU A 26 -6.06 -3.37 6.98
N LEU A 27 -5.13 -2.45 6.80
CA LEU A 27 -3.88 -2.47 7.56
C LEU A 27 -4.13 -2.21 9.04
N ASP A 28 -5.00 -1.27 9.36
CA ASP A 28 -5.30 -0.94 10.76
C ASP A 28 -5.97 -2.09 11.48
N SER A 29 -6.71 -2.92 10.74
CA SER A 29 -7.40 -4.08 11.31
C SER A 29 -6.59 -5.36 11.20
N TRP A 30 -5.36 -5.29 10.73
CA TRP A 30 -4.48 -6.45 10.52
C TRP A 30 -5.09 -7.49 9.58
N GLU A 31 -5.90 -7.03 8.61
CA GLU A 31 -6.48 -7.89 7.58
C GLU A 31 -5.45 -8.03 6.46
N LEU A 32 -4.34 -8.68 6.79
CA LEU A 32 -3.19 -8.67 5.88
C LEU A 32 -3.41 -9.52 4.64
N ASP A 33 -4.19 -10.58 4.73
CA ASP A 33 -4.49 -11.38 3.54
C ASP A 33 -5.33 -10.56 2.55
N ALA A 34 -6.36 -9.88 3.05
CA ALA A 34 -7.18 -9.03 2.20
C ALA A 34 -6.37 -7.87 1.63
N TRP A 35 -5.46 -7.32 2.43
CA TRP A 35 -4.59 -6.25 1.95
C TRP A 35 -3.69 -6.76 0.81
N PHE A 36 -3.11 -7.96 0.97
CA PHE A 36 -2.23 -8.52 -0.06
C PHE A 36 -2.99 -8.77 -1.37
N GLU A 37 -4.28 -9.09 -1.28
CA GLU A 37 -5.09 -9.30 -2.47
C GLU A 37 -5.25 -8.05 -3.33
N LEU A 38 -4.94 -6.87 -2.79
CA LEU A 38 -4.99 -5.65 -3.57
C LEU A 38 -3.84 -5.53 -4.57
N PHE A 39 -2.83 -6.37 -4.44
CA PHE A 39 -1.63 -6.28 -5.27
C PHE A 39 -1.74 -7.22 -6.46
N ALA A 40 -1.35 -6.71 -7.63
CA ALA A 40 -1.24 -7.56 -8.83
C ALA A 40 0.05 -8.37 -8.76
N GLU A 41 0.11 -9.44 -9.53
CA GLU A 41 1.28 -10.34 -9.50
C GLU A 41 2.60 -9.67 -9.89
N GLY A 42 2.54 -8.64 -10.70
CA GLY A 42 3.75 -7.91 -11.07
C GLY A 42 4.07 -6.72 -10.19
N ALA A 43 3.34 -6.56 -9.09
CA ALA A 43 3.50 -5.39 -8.24
C ALA A 43 4.80 -5.43 -7.44
N THR A 44 5.24 -4.25 -7.02
CA THR A 44 6.33 -4.12 -6.08
C THR A 44 5.86 -3.31 -4.88
N TYR A 45 6.50 -3.51 -3.76
CA TYR A 45 6.23 -2.77 -2.54
C TYR A 45 7.56 -2.25 -2.02
N GLU A 46 7.73 -0.93 -2.05
CA GLU A 46 9.02 -0.32 -1.78
C GLU A 46 8.89 0.79 -0.76
N VAL A 47 9.75 0.76 0.23
CA VAL A 47 9.80 1.79 1.26
C VAL A 47 11.25 2.30 1.32
N PRO A 48 11.52 3.48 0.75
CA PRO A 48 12.88 4.03 0.77
C PRO A 48 13.22 4.55 2.15
N GLN A 49 14.50 4.80 2.35
CA GLN A 49 14.92 5.44 3.59
C GLN A 49 14.43 6.87 3.64
N ALA A 50 14.23 7.38 4.84
CA ALA A 50 13.88 8.77 5.02
C ALA A 50 14.97 9.64 4.38
N ALA A 51 14.59 10.74 3.78
CA ALA A 51 15.49 11.66 3.11
C ALA A 51 16.08 11.13 1.80
N ALA A 52 15.63 9.99 1.30
CA ALA A 52 16.05 9.52 -0.02
C ALA A 52 15.48 10.45 -1.11
N PRO A 53 16.18 10.61 -2.23
CA PRO A 53 15.64 11.39 -3.34
C PRO A 53 14.35 10.76 -3.87
N GLU A 54 13.50 11.58 -4.47
CA GLU A 54 12.23 11.07 -4.99
C GLU A 54 12.42 10.05 -6.10
N ASP A 55 13.51 10.16 -6.86
CA ASP A 55 13.79 9.23 -7.95
C ASP A 55 14.68 8.07 -7.52
N ALA A 56 14.87 7.88 -6.21
CA ALA A 56 15.69 6.77 -5.73
C ALA A 56 15.08 5.44 -6.13
N SER A 57 15.94 4.46 -6.41
CA SER A 57 15.48 3.11 -6.70
C SER A 57 16.25 2.11 -5.87
N PRO A 58 15.69 0.91 -5.64
CA PRO A 58 16.38 -0.11 -4.86
C PRO A 58 17.71 -0.53 -5.47
N GLU A 59 17.91 -0.29 -6.77
CA GLU A 59 19.15 -0.64 -7.45
C GLU A 59 20.28 0.34 -7.16
N THR A 60 19.92 1.58 -6.81
CA THR A 60 20.91 2.64 -6.62
C THR A 60 20.94 3.16 -5.19
N SER A 61 19.99 2.80 -4.37
CA SER A 61 19.87 3.29 -3.00
C SER A 61 19.43 2.18 -2.08
N LEU A 62 19.72 2.36 -0.80
CA LEU A 62 19.30 1.40 0.21
C LEU A 62 17.86 1.69 0.60
N PHE A 63 17.02 0.69 0.53
CA PHE A 63 15.61 0.79 0.90
C PHE A 63 15.34 0.01 2.18
N TYR A 64 14.40 0.49 3.00
CA TYR A 64 13.94 -0.28 4.15
C TYR A 64 13.20 -1.53 3.71
N ILE A 65 12.38 -1.43 2.66
CA ILE A 65 11.66 -2.56 2.09
C ILE A 65 11.76 -2.44 0.59
N ALA A 66 12.06 -3.54 -0.09
CA ALA A 66 12.07 -3.60 -1.54
C ALA A 66 11.64 -5.00 -1.94
N ASP A 67 10.32 -5.22 -1.92
CA ASP A 67 9.74 -6.54 -2.17
C ASP A 67 9.07 -6.60 -3.53
N ASP A 68 9.30 -7.71 -4.26
CA ASP A 68 8.44 -8.04 -5.37
C ASP A 68 7.19 -8.75 -4.81
N TYR A 69 6.31 -9.18 -5.67
CA TYR A 69 5.05 -9.78 -5.25
C TYR A 69 5.28 -11.03 -4.38
N PHE A 70 6.22 -11.88 -4.78
CA PHE A 70 6.50 -13.10 -4.04
C PHE A 70 7.03 -12.81 -2.65
N ARG A 71 7.98 -11.89 -2.54
CA ARG A 71 8.55 -11.51 -1.25
C ARG A 71 7.54 -10.83 -0.36
N LEU A 72 6.65 -10.05 -0.95
CA LEU A 72 5.61 -9.39 -0.18
C LEU A 72 4.69 -10.44 0.45
N GLY A 73 4.33 -11.49 -0.31
CA GLY A 73 3.53 -12.56 0.23
C GLY A 73 4.21 -13.27 1.39
N GLN A 74 5.52 -13.47 1.29
CA GLN A 74 6.28 -14.07 2.38
C GLN A 74 6.27 -13.17 3.62
N ARG A 75 6.39 -11.86 3.42
CA ARG A 75 6.35 -10.89 4.51
C ARG A 75 5.00 -10.94 5.22
N VAL A 76 3.91 -11.00 4.46
CA VAL A 76 2.57 -11.08 5.04
C VAL A 76 2.44 -12.33 5.90
N ARG A 77 2.90 -13.47 5.40
CA ARG A 77 2.83 -14.71 6.18
C ARG A 77 3.64 -14.62 7.47
N ARG A 78 4.80 -13.98 7.41
CA ARG A 78 5.63 -13.81 8.58
C ARG A 78 4.97 -12.92 9.62
N LEU A 79 4.35 -11.83 9.17
CA LEU A 79 3.69 -10.89 10.08
C LEU A 79 2.49 -11.50 10.78
N LYS A 80 1.89 -12.52 10.20
CA LYS A 80 0.75 -13.20 10.80
C LYS A 80 1.16 -14.19 11.88
N ASN A 81 2.44 -14.52 11.97
CA ASN A 81 2.92 -15.49 12.95
C ASN A 81 3.34 -14.78 14.23
N PRO A 82 2.63 -14.98 15.34
CA PRO A 82 2.96 -14.27 16.59
C PRO A 82 4.37 -14.56 17.10
N GLU A 83 4.90 -15.74 16.81
CA GLU A 83 6.21 -16.13 17.31
C GLU A 83 7.34 -15.42 16.58
N ALA A 84 7.10 -15.00 15.35
CA ALA A 84 8.10 -14.31 14.58
C ALA A 84 7.96 -12.79 14.69
N HIS A 85 7.05 -12.32 15.52
CA HIS A 85 6.67 -10.90 15.55
C HIS A 85 6.91 -10.33 16.94
N SER A 86 7.77 -9.35 17.03
CA SER A 86 8.12 -8.75 18.31
C SER A 86 7.03 -7.86 18.87
N GLU A 87 6.02 -7.52 18.08
CA GLU A 87 4.94 -6.66 18.50
C GLU A 87 3.68 -7.44 18.83
N PHE A 88 3.81 -8.37 19.73
CA PHE A 88 2.62 -9.14 20.10
C PHE A 88 2.43 -9.03 21.61
N PRO A 89 1.29 -8.52 22.11
CA PRO A 89 0.10 -8.14 21.33
C PRO A 89 0.37 -6.92 20.44
N ARG A 90 -0.40 -6.86 19.35
CA ARG A 90 -0.19 -5.84 18.34
C ARG A 90 -0.55 -4.45 18.83
N SER A 91 0.14 -3.46 18.31
CA SER A 91 -0.21 -2.08 18.55
C SER A 91 -1.56 -1.76 17.89
N VAL A 92 -2.26 -0.81 18.47
CA VAL A 92 -3.45 -0.25 17.84
C VAL A 92 -2.97 0.88 16.93
N CYS A 93 -3.33 0.81 15.66
CA CYS A 93 -2.91 1.81 14.68
C CYS A 93 -4.11 2.42 14.00
N VAL A 94 -4.03 3.71 13.72
CA VAL A 94 -5.01 4.41 12.90
C VAL A 94 -4.22 5.21 11.86
N ARG A 95 -4.53 5.01 10.59
CA ARG A 95 -3.92 5.74 9.49
C ARG A 95 -4.89 6.76 8.95
N VAL A 96 -4.41 7.99 8.83
CA VAL A 96 -5.18 9.08 8.24
C VAL A 96 -4.57 9.38 6.88
N VAL A 97 -5.37 9.24 5.82
CA VAL A 97 -4.92 9.48 4.44
C VAL A 97 -5.40 10.85 4.03
N SER A 98 -4.52 11.62 3.40
CA SER A 98 -4.87 12.96 2.97
C SER A 98 -4.07 13.35 1.73
N ASN A 99 -4.40 14.50 1.20
CA ASN A 99 -3.66 15.09 0.08
C ASN A 99 -3.53 14.15 -1.11
N VAL A 100 -4.62 13.48 -1.43
CA VAL A 100 -4.65 12.52 -2.52
C VAL A 100 -4.64 13.27 -3.86
N ARG A 101 -3.72 12.90 -4.73
CA ARG A 101 -3.63 13.51 -6.05
C ARG A 101 -3.43 12.44 -7.10
N ILE A 102 -4.18 12.54 -8.19
CA ILE A 102 -3.93 11.72 -9.36
C ILE A 102 -2.95 12.49 -10.22
N VAL A 103 -1.73 11.98 -10.33
CA VAL A 103 -0.67 12.66 -11.03
C VAL A 103 -0.77 12.42 -12.53
N LYS A 104 -1.20 11.22 -12.91
CA LYS A 104 -1.23 10.82 -14.31
C LYS A 104 -2.14 9.61 -14.46
N THR A 105 -2.84 9.52 -15.59
CA THR A 105 -3.62 8.33 -15.91
C THR A 105 -3.16 7.79 -17.25
N GLU A 106 -3.17 6.47 -17.38
CA GLU A 106 -2.82 5.79 -18.62
C GLU A 106 -3.74 4.59 -18.75
N GLY A 107 -4.72 4.68 -19.63
CA GLY A 107 -5.69 3.60 -19.78
C GLY A 107 -6.45 3.39 -18.49
N ASN A 108 -6.37 2.19 -17.95
CA ASN A 108 -7.03 1.87 -16.70
C ASN A 108 -6.09 2.00 -15.49
N ARG A 109 -4.95 2.67 -15.66
CA ARG A 109 -3.99 2.88 -14.57
C ARG A 109 -4.00 4.33 -14.13
N ALA A 110 -3.81 4.54 -12.85
CA ALA A 110 -3.62 5.87 -12.30
C ALA A 110 -2.35 5.89 -11.48
N HIS A 111 -1.58 6.95 -11.62
CA HIS A 111 -0.41 7.21 -10.80
C HIS A 111 -0.84 8.20 -9.75
N VAL A 112 -0.73 7.81 -8.49
CA VAL A 112 -1.33 8.55 -7.38
C VAL A 112 -0.28 8.89 -6.36
N GLU A 113 -0.38 10.09 -5.80
CA GLU A 113 0.40 10.48 -4.63
C GLU A 113 -0.55 10.81 -3.50
N ALA A 114 -0.16 10.47 -2.30
CA ALA A 114 -0.96 10.77 -1.13
C ALA A 114 -0.04 10.89 0.07
N VAL A 115 -0.53 11.55 1.10
CA VAL A 115 0.17 11.65 2.38
C VAL A 115 -0.63 10.86 3.39
N PHE A 116 0.05 10.11 4.25
CA PHE A 116 -0.64 9.50 5.35
C PHE A 116 0.15 9.68 6.65
N VAL A 117 -0.59 9.69 7.75
CA VAL A 117 -0.02 9.76 9.09
C VAL A 117 -0.56 8.56 9.86
N THR A 118 0.32 7.89 10.57
CA THR A 118 -0.07 6.75 11.39
C THR A 118 0.04 7.13 12.85
N TYR A 119 -1.06 6.97 13.58
CA TYR A 119 -1.07 7.10 15.02
C TYR A 119 -1.01 5.69 15.61
N ARG A 120 -0.10 5.48 16.52
CA ARG A 120 0.16 4.15 17.04
C ARG A 120 0.16 4.18 18.56
N SER A 121 -0.55 3.24 19.15
CA SER A 121 -0.63 3.10 20.59
C SER A 121 -0.39 1.65 20.97
N LYS A 122 0.49 1.42 21.92
CA LYS A 122 0.73 0.07 22.41
C LYS A 122 -0.05 -0.14 23.69
N ASN A 123 -0.61 -1.35 23.80
CA ASN A 123 -1.25 -1.75 25.03
C ASN A 123 -0.19 -2.04 26.08
N GLU A 124 -0.47 -1.62 27.27
CA GLU A 124 0.44 -1.87 28.38
C GLU A 124 -0.12 -2.85 29.36
#